data_154f888bfd0356f0dfca5f397e3ea700
#
_entry.id   154f888bfd0356f0dfca5f397e3ea700
#
_cell.length_a   1.000
_cell.length_b   1.000
_cell.length_c   1.000
_cell.angle_alpha   90.00
_cell.angle_beta   90.00
_cell.angle_gamma   90.00
#
_symmetry.space_group_name_H-M   'P 1'
#
loop_
_entity.id
_entity.type
_entity.pdbx_description
1 polymer ?
#
loop_
_entity_poly.entity_id
_entity_poly.type
_entity_poly.pdbx_seq_one_letter_code
_entity_poly.pdbx_strand_id
1 'polypeptide(L)' 'MKKIKKIKIKANGKIKSVPYNFKMSDLIKNLKISIKKVAIELNQEIIDKKNISKIVLKKNDKIEIVHFIGGG' A
#
# COMPACT_ATOMS: atom_id res chain seq x y z
N MET A 1 14.73 9.01 24.35
CA MET A 1 14.37 7.86 23.52
C MET A 1 13.29 8.24 22.52
N LYS A 2 13.54 7.99 21.26
CA LYS A 2 12.58 8.36 20.22
C LYS A 2 11.48 7.31 20.11
N LYS A 3 10.25 7.77 20.15
CA LYS A 3 9.12 6.90 19.84
C LYS A 3 8.87 6.90 18.35
N ILE A 4 8.79 5.71 17.77
CA ILE A 4 8.44 5.58 16.37
C ILE A 4 6.92 5.66 16.28
N LYS A 5 6.42 6.67 15.59
CA LYS A 5 4.98 6.79 15.36
C LYS A 5 4.56 5.77 14.33
N LYS A 6 3.46 5.12 14.62
CA LYS A 6 2.86 4.15 13.70
C LYS A 6 1.43 4.54 13.42
N ILE A 7 0.99 4.21 12.24
CA ILE A 7 -0.40 4.39 11.84
C ILE A 7 -0.98 3.05 11.46
N LYS A 8 -2.29 2.95 11.53
CA LYS A 8 -2.98 1.74 11.12
C LYS A 8 -3.66 1.97 9.78
N ILE A 9 -3.43 1.05 8.87
CA ILE A 9 -4.07 1.02 7.56
C ILE A 9 -4.74 -0.32 7.38
N LYS A 10 -5.52 -0.45 6.34
CA LYS A 10 -6.15 -1.71 6.01
C LYS A 10 -5.63 -2.15 4.64
N ALA A 11 -5.00 -3.30 4.57
CA ALA A 11 -4.47 -3.85 3.33
C ALA A 11 -5.18 -5.17 3.04
N ASN A 12 -5.93 -5.19 1.94
CA ASN A 12 -6.74 -6.37 1.56
C ASN A 12 -7.61 -6.87 2.70
N GLY A 13 -8.26 -5.94 3.39
CA GLY A 13 -9.17 -6.26 4.48
C GLY A 13 -8.52 -6.54 5.82
N LYS A 14 -7.20 -6.52 5.90
CA LYS A 14 -6.47 -6.77 7.15
C LYS A 14 -5.86 -5.50 7.68
N ILE A 15 -6.00 -5.28 8.98
CA ILE A 15 -5.39 -4.14 9.64
C ILE A 15 -3.89 -4.37 9.75
N LYS A 16 -3.12 -3.37 9.36
CA LYS A 16 -1.67 -3.44 9.41
C LYS A 16 -1.14 -2.15 10.01
N SER A 17 -0.20 -2.29 10.92
CA SER A 17 0.47 -1.14 11.52
C SER A 17 1.73 -0.85 10.72
N VAL A 18 1.89 0.38 10.29
CA VAL A 18 3.04 0.80 9.51
C VAL A 18 3.61 2.07 10.10
N PRO A 19 4.90 2.35 9.86
CA PRO A 19 5.49 3.59 10.35
C PRO A 19 4.83 4.82 9.74
N TYR A 20 4.84 5.90 10.51
CA TYR A 20 4.43 7.19 9.99
C TYR A 20 5.30 7.56 8.77
N ASN A 21 4.71 8.19 7.78
CA ASN A 21 5.37 8.52 6.50
C ASN A 21 5.71 7.30 5.63
N PHE A 22 5.06 6.18 5.89
CA PHE A 22 5.23 4.99 5.05
C PHE A 22 4.60 5.25 3.68
N LYS A 23 5.33 4.92 2.63
CA LYS A 23 4.84 5.16 1.26
C LYS A 23 4.19 3.91 0.70
N MET A 24 3.35 4.09 -0.30
CA MET A 24 2.74 2.95 -0.99
C MET A 24 3.82 2.01 -1.52
N SER A 25 4.92 2.55 -2.07
CA SER A 25 6.01 1.72 -2.55
C SER A 25 6.64 0.88 -1.44
N ASP A 26 6.72 1.45 -0.22
CA ASP A 26 7.24 0.70 0.92
C ASP A 26 6.32 -0.46 1.27
N LEU A 27 5.01 -0.25 1.20
CA LEU A 27 4.05 -1.30 1.47
C LEU A 27 4.17 -2.44 0.45
N ILE A 28 4.29 -2.10 -0.82
CA ILE A 28 4.42 -3.10 -1.88
C ILE A 28 5.68 -3.93 -1.68
N LYS A 29 6.79 -3.30 -1.33
CA LYS A 29 8.03 -4.02 -1.02
C LYS A 29 7.87 -4.91 0.21
N ASN A 30 7.21 -4.39 1.24
CA ASN A 30 7.00 -5.12 2.48
C ASN A 30 6.19 -6.38 2.23
N LEU A 31 5.21 -6.32 1.35
CA LEU A 31 4.35 -7.45 1.02
C LEU A 31 4.98 -8.37 -0.03
N LYS A 32 6.15 -8.02 -0.56
CA LYS A 32 6.88 -8.81 -1.56
C LYS A 32 6.04 -9.07 -2.81
N ILE A 33 5.35 -8.04 -3.27
CA ILE A 33 4.46 -8.13 -4.41
C ILE A 33 5.15 -7.57 -5.65
N SER A 34 4.96 -8.26 -6.77
CA SER A 34 5.44 -7.75 -8.06
C SER A 34 4.46 -6.68 -8.55
N ILE A 35 4.94 -5.45 -8.64
CA ILE A 35 4.10 -4.31 -9.03
C ILE A 35 3.53 -4.46 -10.43
N LYS A 36 4.21 -5.18 -11.30
CA LYS A 36 3.75 -5.35 -12.68
C LYS A 36 2.54 -6.27 -12.80
N LYS A 37 2.27 -7.05 -11.77
CA LYS A 37 1.22 -8.07 -11.82
C LYS A 37 -0.03 -7.70 -11.05
N VAL A 38 -0.12 -6.47 -10.58
CA VAL A 38 -1.23 -6.07 -9.71
C VAL A 38 -1.79 -4.72 -10.13
N ALA A 39 -3.05 -4.52 -9.77
CA ALA A 39 -3.67 -3.19 -9.73
C ALA A 39 -3.80 -2.80 -8.26
N ILE A 40 -3.63 -1.53 -7.96
CA ILE A 40 -3.65 -1.03 -6.59
C ILE A 40 -4.76 0.01 -6.47
N GLU A 41 -5.63 -0.17 -5.48
CA GLU A 41 -6.64 0.81 -5.15
C GLU A 41 -6.33 1.42 -3.79
N LEU A 42 -6.47 2.72 -3.71
CA LEU A 42 -6.34 3.44 -2.45
C LEU A 42 -7.66 4.17 -2.21
N ASN A 43 -8.35 3.79 -1.14
CA ASN A 43 -9.64 4.37 -0.80
C ASN A 43 -10.61 4.36 -1.99
N GLN A 44 -10.66 3.20 -2.66
CA GLN A 44 -11.54 2.91 -3.79
C GLN A 44 -11.17 3.62 -5.11
N GLU A 45 -10.01 4.24 -5.15
CA GLU A 45 -9.50 4.82 -6.39
C GLU A 45 -8.31 4.03 -6.90
N ILE A 46 -8.33 3.68 -8.18
CA ILE A 46 -7.19 3.02 -8.80
C ILE A 46 -6.07 4.04 -8.94
N ILE A 47 -4.90 3.69 -8.46
CA ILE A 47 -3.76 4.59 -8.51
C ILE A 47 -2.81 4.21 -9.64
N ASP A 48 -2.14 5.22 -10.19
CA ASP A 48 -1.12 5.01 -11.19
C ASP A 48 0.14 4.46 -10.52
N LYS A 49 0.60 3.32 -10.98
CA LYS A 49 1.77 2.67 -10.36
C LYS A 49 3.04 3.50 -10.47
N LYS A 50 3.07 4.45 -11.38
CA LYS A 50 4.20 5.38 -11.47
C LYS A 50 4.31 6.28 -10.26
N ASN A 51 3.22 6.45 -9.52
CA ASN A 51 3.16 7.39 -8.40
C ASN A 51 3.30 6.74 -7.03
N ILE A 52 3.51 5.45 -6.96
CA ILE A 52 3.51 4.75 -5.67
C ILE A 52 4.61 5.25 -4.72
N SER A 53 5.73 5.70 -5.27
CA SER A 53 6.80 6.24 -4.43
C SER A 53 6.51 7.64 -3.91
N LYS A 54 5.48 8.29 -4.45
CA LYS A 54 5.08 9.63 -4.03
C LYS A 54 3.87 9.62 -3.09
N ILE A 55 3.19 8.48 -2.99
CA ILE A 55 1.99 8.38 -2.17
C ILE A 55 2.39 8.00 -0.75
N VAL A 56 2.12 8.90 0.19
CA VAL A 56 2.34 8.65 1.60
C VAL A 56 1.03 8.15 2.20
N LEU A 57 1.09 6.98 2.84
CA LEU A 57 -0.08 6.39 3.46
C LEU A 57 -0.47 7.15 4.72
N LYS A 58 -1.76 7.24 4.97
CA LYS A 58 -2.31 7.94 6.12
C LYS A 58 -3.13 7.01 6.96
N LYS A 59 -3.34 7.40 8.19
CA LYS A 59 -4.18 6.65 9.12
C LYS A 59 -5.52 6.32 8.49
N ASN A 60 -5.93 5.08 8.63
CA ASN A 60 -7.20 4.56 8.15
C ASN A 60 -7.30 4.42 6.63
N ASP A 61 -6.21 4.60 5.91
CA ASP A 61 -6.22 4.34 4.47
C ASP A 61 -6.57 2.88 4.21
N LYS A 62 -7.35 2.69 3.16
CA LYS A 62 -7.77 1.36 2.73
C LYS A 62 -7.11 1.06 1.39
N ILE A 63 -6.25 0.06 1.39
CA ILE A 63 -5.50 -0.35 0.21
C ILE A 63 -6.01 -1.73 -0.24
N GLU A 64 -6.32 -1.86 -1.51
CA GLU A 64 -6.67 -3.14 -2.09
C GLU A 64 -5.74 -3.44 -3.25
N ILE A 65 -5.18 -4.63 -3.24
CA ILE A 65 -4.23 -5.06 -4.25
C ILE A 65 -4.83 -6.27 -4.95
N VAL A 66 -5.06 -6.14 -6.24
CA VAL A 66 -5.71 -7.16 -7.05
C VAL A 66 -4.70 -7.70 -8.05
N HIS A 67 -4.49 -9.00 -8.02
CA HIS A 67 -3.59 -9.64 -8.97
C HIS A 67 -4.30 -9.88 -10.28
N PHE A 68 -3.62 -9.59 -11.38
CA PHE A 68 -4.15 -9.92 -12.70
C PHE A 68 -4.12 -11.43 -12.90
N ILE A 69 -5.17 -11.94 -13.50
CA ILE A 69 -5.28 -13.36 -13.81
C ILE A 69 -4.90 -13.56 -15.26
N GLY A 70 -4.13 -14.61 -15.50
CA GLY A 70 -3.71 -14.93 -16.87
C GLY A 70 -2.50 -14.08 -17.25
N GLY A 71 -1.55 -14.65 -17.84
CA GLY A 71 -0.30 -14.02 -18.10
C GLY A 71 -0.37 -12.89 -19.10
N GLY A 72 -0.97 -11.91 -18.73
CA GLY A 72 -1.05 -10.74 -19.58
C GLY A 72 0.27 -10.08 -19.88
#